data_6c1791649139d3f8b8735151f563e91f
#
_entry.id   6c1791649139d3f8b8735151f563e91f
#
_cell.length_a   1.000
_cell.length_b   1.000
_cell.length_c   1.000
_cell.angle_alpha   90.00
_cell.angle_beta   90.00
_cell.angle_gamma   90.00
#
_symmetry.space_group_name_H-M   'P 1'
#
loop_
_entity.id
_entity.type
_entity.pdbx_description
1 polymer ?
#
loop_
_entity_poly.entity_id
_entity_poly.type
_entity_poly.pdbx_seq_one_letter_code
_entity_poly.pdbx_strand_id
1 'polypeptide(L)'
;MAQDARTGAPTVWAGWVICAVAVMAVVGVSHVVTGLVALVSDGAFVVTRDRLLVPAGYATWGWVHIVLGVVVAVAAVGLLVGRRWARVLAVVTALASALVNVGFLAAAPVMSAVVVGFDVLVIYAVIVHGGELRGVYASTDPDAARYTR
;
A
#
# COMPACT_ATOMS: atom_id res chain seq x y z
N MET A 1 5.36 -16.22 43.13
CA MET A 1 5.41 -15.05 42.24
C MET A 1 5.36 -15.59 40.83
N ALA A 2 4.16 -15.65 40.27
CA ALA A 2 3.90 -16.09 38.88
C ALA A 2 4.24 -14.91 37.98
N GLN A 3 5.37 -15.01 37.27
CA GLN A 3 5.72 -14.10 36.19
C GLN A 3 4.79 -14.46 35.02
N ASP A 4 3.78 -13.63 34.81
CA ASP A 4 2.94 -13.68 33.62
C ASP A 4 3.86 -13.67 32.38
N ALA A 5 4.06 -14.83 31.80
CA ALA A 5 4.52 -14.96 30.43
C ALA A 5 3.43 -14.34 29.54
N ARG A 6 3.50 -13.04 29.32
CA ARG A 6 2.77 -12.38 28.25
C ARG A 6 3.28 -12.94 26.93
N THR A 7 2.75 -14.09 26.57
CA THR A 7 2.81 -14.59 25.20
C THR A 7 2.31 -13.46 24.34
N GLY A 8 3.20 -12.87 23.53
CA GLY A 8 2.87 -11.81 22.59
C GLY A 8 1.97 -12.36 21.51
N ALA A 9 0.70 -12.64 21.86
CA ALA A 9 -0.32 -12.98 20.89
C ALA A 9 -0.40 -11.81 19.90
N PRO A 10 -0.46 -12.10 18.59
CA PRO A 10 -0.64 -11.05 17.59
C PRO A 10 -1.91 -10.28 17.94
N THR A 11 -1.77 -8.98 18.16
CA THR A 11 -2.91 -8.12 18.47
C THR A 11 -3.80 -8.03 17.24
N VAL A 12 -5.08 -7.72 17.43
CA VAL A 12 -6.04 -7.46 16.32
C VAL A 12 -5.47 -6.43 15.34
N TRP A 13 -4.63 -5.51 15.84
CA TRP A 13 -4.00 -4.46 15.05
C TRP A 13 -2.88 -4.98 14.13
N ALA A 14 -2.16 -6.02 14.51
CA ALA A 14 -1.22 -6.69 13.61
C ALA A 14 -1.95 -7.26 12.38
N GLY A 15 -3.16 -7.79 12.58
CA GLY A 15 -4.05 -8.24 11.50
C GLY A 15 -4.43 -7.10 10.54
N TRP A 16 -4.73 -5.92 11.07
CA TRP A 16 -5.04 -4.75 10.24
C TRP A 16 -3.85 -4.26 9.42
N VAL A 17 -2.64 -4.28 9.98
CA VAL A 17 -1.41 -3.93 9.23
C VAL A 17 -1.14 -4.96 8.13
N ILE A 18 -1.34 -6.25 8.39
CA ILE A 18 -1.22 -7.31 7.37
C ILE A 18 -2.26 -7.11 6.26
N CYS A 19 -3.50 -6.78 6.61
CA CYS A 19 -4.54 -6.45 5.63
C CYS A 19 -4.13 -5.25 4.77
N ALA A 20 -3.63 -4.17 5.36
CA ALA A 20 -3.13 -3.01 4.63
C ALA A 20 -1.99 -3.39 3.66
N VAL A 21 -1.05 -4.24 4.10
CA VAL A 21 0.03 -4.75 3.25
C VAL A 21 -0.52 -5.56 2.07
N ALA A 22 -1.51 -6.45 2.32
CA ALA A 22 -2.13 -7.25 1.26
C ALA A 22 -2.83 -6.36 0.23
N VAL A 23 -3.60 -5.36 0.69
CA VAL A 23 -4.25 -4.38 -0.20
C VAL A 23 -3.21 -3.61 -1.02
N MET A 24 -2.15 -3.12 -0.39
CA MET A 24 -1.06 -2.42 -1.10
C MET A 24 -0.38 -3.32 -2.13
N ALA A 25 -0.14 -4.60 -1.81
CA ALA A 25 0.45 -5.55 -2.75
C ALA A 25 -0.45 -5.74 -3.98
N VAL A 26 -1.75 -5.95 -3.77
CA VAL A 26 -2.74 -6.09 -4.87
C VAL A 26 -2.79 -4.81 -5.71
N VAL A 27 -2.85 -3.64 -5.09
CA VAL A 27 -2.85 -2.35 -5.80
C VAL A 27 -1.56 -2.16 -6.60
N GLY A 28 -0.40 -2.45 -6.00
CA GLY A 28 0.89 -2.38 -6.67
C GLY A 28 0.96 -3.26 -7.92
N VAL A 29 0.55 -4.52 -7.80
CA VAL A 29 0.47 -5.46 -8.93
C VAL A 29 -0.51 -4.97 -9.99
N SER A 30 -1.69 -4.50 -9.60
CA SER A 30 -2.70 -3.98 -10.53
C SER A 30 -2.17 -2.78 -11.33
N HIS A 31 -1.44 -1.86 -10.69
CA HIS A 31 -0.79 -0.76 -11.39
C HIS A 31 0.26 -1.23 -12.39
N VAL A 32 1.12 -2.20 -12.02
CA VAL A 32 2.12 -2.77 -12.94
C VAL A 32 1.42 -3.41 -14.15
N VAL A 33 0.39 -4.22 -13.92
CA VAL A 33 -0.38 -4.86 -15.00
C VAL A 33 -1.02 -3.80 -15.91
N THR A 34 -1.68 -2.80 -15.34
CA THR A 34 -2.30 -1.70 -16.11
C THR A 34 -1.24 -0.97 -16.95
N GLY A 35 -0.08 -0.70 -16.37
CA GLY A 35 1.02 -0.05 -17.09
C GLY A 35 1.57 -0.90 -18.22
N LEU A 36 1.75 -2.20 -18.03
CA LEU A 36 2.18 -3.14 -19.07
C LEU A 36 1.16 -3.21 -20.20
N VAL A 37 -0.14 -3.33 -19.87
CA VAL A 37 -1.21 -3.34 -20.88
C VAL A 37 -1.20 -2.04 -21.66
N ALA A 38 -1.02 -0.87 -21.03
CA ALA A 38 -0.93 0.41 -21.70
C ALA A 38 0.27 0.51 -22.67
N LEU A 39 1.38 -0.17 -22.37
CA LEU A 39 2.56 -0.17 -23.24
C LEU A 39 2.42 -1.13 -24.44
N VAL A 40 1.69 -2.25 -24.27
CA VAL A 40 1.58 -3.30 -25.30
C VAL A 40 0.38 -3.08 -26.20
N SER A 41 -0.66 -2.42 -25.70
CA SER A 41 -1.93 -2.27 -26.42
C SER A 41 -2.02 -0.89 -27.06
N ASP A 42 -1.62 -0.80 -28.33
CA ASP A 42 -1.87 0.39 -29.16
C ASP A 42 -3.39 0.61 -29.31
N GLY A 43 -4.01 1.29 -28.35
CA GLY A 43 -5.41 1.72 -28.42
C GLY A 43 -6.45 0.84 -27.73
N ALA A 44 -6.08 -0.15 -26.91
CA ALA A 44 -7.04 -0.99 -26.17
C ALA A 44 -7.83 -0.23 -25.08
N PHE A 45 -7.32 0.91 -24.63
CA PHE A 45 -8.07 1.81 -23.75
C PHE A 45 -8.73 2.90 -24.58
N VAL A 46 -10.02 2.74 -24.85
CA VAL A 46 -10.87 3.78 -25.48
C VAL A 46 -11.10 4.92 -24.49
N VAL A 47 -10.03 5.60 -24.10
CA VAL A 47 -10.17 6.92 -23.50
C VAL A 47 -9.94 7.91 -24.62
N THR A 48 -11.02 8.50 -25.09
CA THR A 48 -10.98 9.54 -26.12
C THR A 48 -10.03 10.63 -25.65
N ARG A 49 -9.04 11.00 -26.49
CA ARG A 49 -8.01 12.01 -26.18
C ARG A 49 -8.57 13.30 -25.60
N ASP A 50 -9.79 13.65 -25.93
CA ASP A 50 -10.48 14.89 -25.53
C ASP A 50 -10.93 14.90 -24.06
N ARG A 51 -10.78 13.79 -23.30
CA ARG A 51 -11.15 13.68 -21.88
C ARG A 51 -9.98 13.45 -20.94
N LEU A 52 -8.74 13.40 -21.45
CA LEU A 52 -7.57 13.35 -20.59
C LEU A 52 -7.26 14.76 -20.08
N LEU A 53 -7.32 14.94 -18.77
CA LEU A 53 -6.90 16.18 -18.09
C LEU A 53 -5.40 16.46 -18.29
N VAL A 54 -4.63 15.48 -18.73
CA VAL A 54 -3.22 15.59 -19.06
C VAL A 54 -3.00 14.99 -20.45
N PRO A 55 -2.45 15.74 -21.43
CA PRO A 55 -2.13 15.24 -22.77
C PRO A 55 -0.87 14.37 -22.74
N ALA A 56 -0.92 13.24 -22.04
CA ALA A 56 0.15 12.28 -21.98
C ALA A 56 -0.11 11.13 -22.97
N GLY A 57 0.89 10.74 -23.73
CA GLY A 57 0.82 9.56 -24.60
C GLY A 57 0.66 8.28 -23.76
N TYR A 58 0.06 7.24 -24.36
CA TYR A 58 -0.13 5.94 -23.70
C TYR A 58 1.14 5.36 -23.10
N ALA A 59 2.29 5.56 -23.76
CA ALA A 59 3.59 5.12 -23.25
C ALA A 59 3.95 5.82 -21.93
N THR A 60 3.77 7.15 -21.85
CA THR A 60 4.00 7.91 -20.62
C THR A 60 3.10 7.43 -19.49
N TRP A 61 1.81 7.23 -19.79
CA TRP A 61 0.84 6.72 -18.84
C TRP A 61 1.21 5.31 -18.34
N GLY A 62 1.62 4.42 -19.26
CA GLY A 62 2.08 3.07 -18.93
C GLY A 62 3.28 3.08 -17.99
N TRP A 63 4.30 3.87 -18.29
CA TRP A 63 5.48 3.98 -17.43
C TRP A 63 5.18 4.56 -16.04
N VAL A 64 4.32 5.57 -15.96
CA VAL A 64 3.88 6.13 -14.67
C VAL A 64 3.22 5.05 -13.81
N HIS A 65 2.34 4.23 -14.37
CA HIS A 65 1.70 3.14 -13.65
C HIS A 65 2.67 2.06 -13.22
N ILE A 66 3.62 1.65 -14.07
CA ILE A 66 4.65 0.67 -13.71
C ILE A 66 5.49 1.17 -12.54
N VAL A 67 6.00 2.39 -12.62
CA VAL A 67 6.83 2.97 -11.55
C VAL A 67 6.05 3.07 -10.25
N LEU A 68 4.82 3.58 -10.30
CA LEU A 68 3.94 3.69 -9.13
C LEU A 68 3.65 2.31 -8.53
N GLY A 69 3.32 1.33 -9.36
CA GLY A 69 3.05 -0.04 -8.92
C GLY A 69 4.25 -0.69 -8.23
N VAL A 70 5.46 -0.53 -8.79
CA VAL A 70 6.70 -1.02 -8.18
C VAL A 70 6.94 -0.33 -6.84
N VAL A 71 6.78 0.98 -6.76
CA VAL A 71 6.95 1.75 -5.51
C VAL A 71 5.99 1.25 -4.42
N VAL A 72 4.72 1.07 -4.76
CA VAL A 72 3.70 0.55 -3.81
C VAL A 72 4.01 -0.88 -3.37
N ALA A 73 4.41 -1.77 -4.31
CA ALA A 73 4.75 -3.15 -3.99
C ALA A 73 5.99 -3.23 -3.08
N VAL A 74 7.03 -2.44 -3.34
CA VAL A 74 8.24 -2.35 -2.50
C VAL A 74 7.89 -1.79 -1.11
N ALA A 75 6.99 -0.80 -1.03
CA ALA A 75 6.50 -0.29 0.24
C ALA A 75 5.73 -1.37 1.04
N ALA A 76 4.90 -2.17 0.38
CA ALA A 76 4.19 -3.27 1.02
C ALA A 76 5.15 -4.29 1.63
N VAL A 77 6.18 -4.72 0.87
CA VAL A 77 7.23 -5.62 1.38
C VAL A 77 8.01 -4.95 2.53
N GLY A 78 8.36 -3.68 2.38
CA GLY A 78 9.04 -2.92 3.43
C GLY A 78 8.23 -2.79 4.73
N LEU A 79 6.90 -2.69 4.63
CA LEU A 79 5.99 -2.71 5.78
C LEU A 79 5.99 -4.06 6.48
N LEU A 80 5.94 -5.16 5.71
CA LEU A 80 6.05 -6.52 6.26
C LEU A 80 7.32 -6.68 7.11
N VAL A 81 8.46 -6.20 6.60
CA VAL A 81 9.76 -6.27 7.30
C VAL A 81 9.89 -5.19 8.40
N GLY A 82 8.87 -4.38 8.64
CA GLY A 82 8.83 -3.35 9.68
C GLY A 82 9.74 -2.15 9.42
N ARG A 83 10.13 -1.87 8.17
CA ARG A 83 11.01 -0.76 7.81
C ARG A 83 10.33 0.61 8.01
N ARG A 84 11.03 1.57 8.61
CA ARG A 84 10.49 2.91 8.88
C ARG A 84 10.18 3.69 7.59
N TRP A 85 11.07 3.61 6.60
CA TRP A 85 10.88 4.29 5.32
C TRP A 85 9.61 3.80 4.58
N ALA A 86 9.29 2.50 4.70
CA ALA A 86 8.11 1.93 4.07
C ALA A 86 6.80 2.50 4.63
N ARG A 87 6.77 2.86 5.92
CA ARG A 87 5.60 3.54 6.53
C ARG A 87 5.38 4.91 5.94
N VAL A 88 6.46 5.70 5.80
CA VAL A 88 6.38 7.02 5.17
C VAL A 88 5.88 6.89 3.74
N LEU A 89 6.42 5.94 2.99
CA LEU A 89 6.04 5.71 1.60
C LEU A 89 4.58 5.24 1.48
N ALA A 90 4.13 4.35 2.37
CA ALA A 90 2.73 3.90 2.41
C ALA A 90 1.76 5.06 2.69
N VAL A 91 2.10 5.92 3.66
CA VAL A 91 1.27 7.09 3.99
C VAL A 91 1.24 8.08 2.81
N VAL A 92 2.39 8.36 2.20
CA VAL A 92 2.47 9.28 1.05
C VAL A 92 1.67 8.75 -0.14
N THR A 93 1.79 7.46 -0.46
CA THR A 93 1.00 6.84 -1.56
C THR A 93 -0.49 6.82 -1.26
N ALA A 94 -0.91 6.52 -0.03
CA ALA A 94 -2.32 6.55 0.36
C ALA A 94 -2.89 7.97 0.32
N LEU A 95 -2.13 8.98 0.76
CA LEU A 95 -2.54 10.39 0.64
C LEU A 95 -2.69 10.81 -0.83
N ALA A 96 -1.74 10.46 -1.68
CA ALA A 96 -1.81 10.76 -3.11
C ALA A 96 -3.02 10.07 -3.76
N SER A 97 -3.28 8.79 -3.43
CA SER A 97 -4.46 8.04 -3.87
C SER A 97 -5.75 8.73 -3.43
N ALA A 98 -5.87 9.08 -2.15
CA ALA A 98 -7.04 9.75 -1.60
C ALA A 98 -7.33 11.09 -2.32
N LEU A 99 -6.29 11.91 -2.56
CA LEU A 99 -6.43 13.20 -3.26
C LEU A 99 -6.94 13.01 -4.69
N VAL A 100 -6.38 12.05 -5.43
CA VAL A 100 -6.84 11.71 -6.79
C VAL A 100 -8.30 11.26 -6.74
N ASN A 101 -8.66 10.35 -5.84
CA ASN A 101 -10.02 9.81 -5.74
C ASN A 101 -11.04 10.86 -5.27
N VAL A 102 -10.65 11.82 -4.42
CA VAL A 102 -11.50 12.98 -4.10
C VAL A 102 -11.81 13.78 -5.37
N GLY A 103 -10.85 13.97 -6.27
CA GLY A 103 -11.08 14.61 -7.58
C GLY A 103 -12.04 13.82 -8.48
N PHE A 104 -12.07 12.50 -8.36
CA PHE A 104 -12.96 11.61 -9.13
C PHE A 104 -14.34 11.39 -8.50
N LEU A 105 -14.63 11.94 -7.32
CA LEU A 105 -15.92 11.75 -6.63
C LEU A 105 -17.13 12.12 -7.50
N ALA A 106 -17.02 13.14 -8.36
CA ALA A 106 -18.10 13.53 -9.25
C ALA A 106 -18.34 12.53 -10.39
N ALA A 107 -17.30 11.83 -10.84
CA ALA A 107 -17.36 10.88 -11.95
C ALA A 107 -17.70 9.45 -11.50
N ALA A 108 -17.20 9.04 -10.33
CA ALA A 108 -17.37 7.68 -9.78
C ALA A 108 -17.55 7.72 -8.26
N PRO A 109 -18.69 8.24 -7.74
CA PRO A 109 -18.83 8.58 -6.33
C PRO A 109 -18.65 7.39 -5.39
N VAL A 110 -19.26 6.25 -5.70
CA VAL A 110 -19.21 5.06 -4.83
C VAL A 110 -17.78 4.49 -4.79
N MET A 111 -17.17 4.32 -5.96
CA MET A 111 -15.83 3.73 -6.07
C MET A 111 -14.78 4.62 -5.40
N SER A 112 -14.83 5.93 -5.68
CA SER A 112 -13.91 6.90 -5.07
C SER A 112 -14.08 6.97 -3.55
N ALA A 113 -15.31 6.96 -3.04
CA ALA A 113 -15.55 6.96 -1.60
C ALA A 113 -14.99 5.69 -0.91
N VAL A 114 -15.15 4.52 -1.55
CA VAL A 114 -14.60 3.26 -1.05
C VAL A 114 -13.06 3.32 -1.01
N VAL A 115 -12.41 3.79 -2.08
CA VAL A 115 -10.95 3.91 -2.14
C VAL A 115 -10.44 4.89 -1.09
N VAL A 116 -11.04 6.08 -0.97
CA VAL A 116 -10.68 7.06 0.07
C VAL A 116 -10.85 6.47 1.47
N GLY A 117 -11.91 5.71 1.72
CA GLY A 117 -12.12 5.00 2.98
C GLY A 117 -10.99 4.02 3.30
N PHE A 118 -10.56 3.23 2.31
CA PHE A 118 -9.40 2.34 2.44
C PHE A 118 -8.09 3.10 2.66
N ASP A 119 -7.87 4.19 1.95
CA ASP A 119 -6.67 5.02 2.12
C ASP A 119 -6.57 5.58 3.55
N VAL A 120 -7.67 6.09 4.09
CA VAL A 120 -7.75 6.55 5.49
C VAL A 120 -7.44 5.42 6.47
N LEU A 121 -7.99 4.24 6.22
CA LEU A 121 -7.76 3.07 7.07
C LEU A 121 -6.30 2.61 7.03
N VAL A 122 -5.68 2.59 5.85
CA VAL A 122 -4.25 2.28 5.67
C VAL A 122 -3.38 3.30 6.42
N ILE A 123 -3.67 4.60 6.26
CA ILE A 123 -2.94 5.68 6.96
C ILE A 123 -3.03 5.48 8.47
N TYR A 124 -4.24 5.26 8.98
CA TYR A 124 -4.46 5.03 10.40
C TYR A 124 -3.69 3.80 10.92
N ALA A 125 -3.84 2.66 10.25
CA ALA A 125 -3.18 1.42 10.64
C ALA A 125 -1.64 1.56 10.65
N VAL A 126 -1.07 2.22 9.64
CA VAL A 126 0.37 2.39 9.49
C VAL A 126 0.94 3.39 10.50
N ILE A 127 0.26 4.50 10.76
CA ILE A 127 0.73 5.53 11.71
C ILE A 127 0.64 5.02 13.13
N VAL A 128 -0.50 4.47 13.52
CA VAL A 128 -0.79 4.13 14.93
C VAL A 128 -0.18 2.78 15.30
N HIS A 129 -0.27 1.78 14.42
CA HIS A 129 0.06 0.38 14.73
C HIS A 129 1.21 -0.22 13.92
N GLY A 130 1.81 0.53 13.00
CA GLY A 130 2.91 0.06 12.16
C GLY A 130 4.17 -0.39 12.93
N GLY A 131 4.24 -0.18 14.27
CA GLY A 131 5.30 -0.68 15.16
C GLY A 131 5.15 -2.12 15.57
N GLU A 132 3.93 -2.64 15.58
CA GLU A 132 3.61 -3.94 16.17
C GLU A 132 4.20 -5.12 15.40
N LEU A 133 4.31 -5.01 14.06
CA LEU A 133 4.92 -6.06 13.25
C LEU A 133 6.39 -6.34 13.63
N ARG A 134 7.13 -5.34 14.11
CA ARG A 134 8.50 -5.58 14.60
C ARG A 134 8.51 -6.49 15.82
N GLY A 135 7.57 -6.34 16.73
CA GLY A 135 7.44 -7.18 17.90
C GLY A 135 7.15 -8.64 17.55
N VAL A 136 6.31 -8.86 16.54
CA VAL A 136 5.96 -10.19 16.05
C VAL A 136 7.20 -10.90 15.45
N TYR A 137 7.96 -10.21 14.61
CA TYR A 137 9.17 -10.80 14.00
C TYR A 137 10.31 -10.97 15.02
N ALA A 138 10.49 -10.03 15.95
CA ALA A 138 11.52 -10.16 16.98
C ALA A 138 11.26 -11.32 17.95
N SER A 139 9.99 -11.67 18.17
CA SER A 139 9.64 -12.82 19.03
C SER A 139 9.76 -14.17 18.31
N THR A 140 9.84 -14.17 16.97
CA THR A 140 9.94 -15.40 16.16
C THR A 140 11.40 -15.71 15.80
N ASP A 141 12.36 -14.80 16.07
CA ASP A 141 13.78 -15.02 15.81
C ASP A 141 14.46 -15.68 17.03
N PRO A 142 14.82 -16.97 16.95
CA PRO A 142 15.47 -17.69 18.04
C PRO A 142 16.87 -17.15 18.38
N ASP A 143 17.49 -16.38 17.47
CA ASP A 143 18.81 -15.79 17.70
C ASP A 143 18.75 -14.45 18.44
N ALA A 144 17.62 -13.74 18.40
CA ALA A 144 17.43 -12.49 19.14
C ALA A 144 17.59 -12.68 20.66
N ALA A 145 17.25 -13.85 21.17
CA ALA A 145 17.41 -14.22 22.59
C ALA A 145 18.87 -14.39 23.03
N ARG A 146 19.82 -14.55 22.11
CA ARG A 146 21.24 -14.75 22.40
C ARG A 146 22.01 -13.45 22.64
N TYR A 147 21.50 -12.32 22.19
CA TYR A 147 22.14 -11.00 22.28
C TYR A 147 21.69 -10.18 23.51
N THR A 148 20.80 -10.73 24.34
CA THR A 148 20.27 -10.07 25.55
C THR A 148 20.84 -10.65 26.88
N ARG A 149 21.89 -11.45 26.79
CA ARG A 149 22.62 -11.94 28.01
C ARG A 149 23.98 -11.30 28.18
#